data_0af27ecad892fe4caf8ca320d19439c1
#
_entry.id   0af27ecad892fe4caf8ca320d19439c1
#
_cell.length_a   1.000
_cell.length_b   1.000
_cell.length_c   1.000
_cell.angle_alpha   90.00
_cell.angle_beta   90.00
_cell.angle_gamma   90.00
#
_symmetry.space_group_name_H-M   'P 1'
#
loop_
_entity.id
_entity.type
_entity.pdbx_description
1 polymer ?
#
loop_
_entity_poly.entity_id
_entity_poly.type
_entity_poly.pdbx_seq_one_letter_code
_entity_poly.pdbx_strand_id
1 'polypeptide(L)'
;MTNRRLMLAALGAVSLIEPPRTALTAEVCPPDAAAANSALFDRYIAASNAHDTSAFAEIFAEDYIQHSGRSPSGLAAQIANFENLRKTWPDLQLHVEDRMFAGNKIIARNSFSATHTQPALGYAPTGRKVTIRTIDIWRVESGKLAEHWDIVDFAGLEKQLRGG
;
A
#
# COMPACT_ATOMS: atom_id res chain seq x y z
N MET A 1 4.12 -62.71 -50.90
CA MET A 1 2.94 -62.61 -50.02
C MET A 1 3.38 -61.89 -48.77
N THR A 2 3.20 -60.55 -48.71
CA THR A 2 3.76 -59.70 -47.67
C THR A 2 2.60 -59.12 -46.87
N ASN A 3 2.41 -59.56 -45.63
CA ASN A 3 1.39 -59.11 -44.72
C ASN A 3 1.84 -57.81 -44.08
N ARG A 4 1.23 -56.66 -44.44
CA ARG A 4 1.33 -55.38 -43.77
C ARG A 4 0.30 -55.36 -42.63
N ARG A 5 0.76 -55.44 -41.39
CA ARG A 5 -0.06 -55.14 -40.20
C ARG A 5 -0.13 -53.65 -40.00
N LEU A 6 -1.32 -53.03 -40.10
CA LEU A 6 -1.60 -51.70 -39.67
C LEU A 6 -1.60 -51.67 -38.13
N MET A 7 -0.71 -50.85 -37.54
CA MET A 7 -0.82 -50.45 -36.14
C MET A 7 -1.72 -49.20 -36.06
N LEU A 8 -2.89 -49.36 -35.45
CA LEU A 8 -3.70 -48.22 -35.01
C LEU A 8 -3.06 -47.63 -33.74
N ALA A 9 -2.57 -46.40 -33.83
CA ALA A 9 -2.18 -45.63 -32.67
C ALA A 9 -3.45 -45.01 -32.03
N ALA A 10 -3.78 -45.41 -30.82
CA ALA A 10 -4.83 -44.81 -30.03
C ALA A 10 -4.32 -43.47 -29.46
N LEU A 11 -4.81 -42.39 -30.00
CA LEU A 11 -4.63 -41.05 -29.37
C LEU A 11 -5.50 -40.97 -28.13
N GLY A 12 -4.90 -41.12 -26.95
CA GLY A 12 -5.55 -40.84 -25.68
C GLY A 12 -5.84 -39.35 -25.55
N ALA A 13 -7.11 -38.95 -25.48
CA ALA A 13 -7.52 -37.61 -25.15
C ALA A 13 -7.15 -37.32 -23.68
N VAL A 14 -6.15 -36.49 -23.47
CA VAL A 14 -5.87 -35.94 -22.14
C VAL A 14 -6.91 -34.85 -21.85
N SER A 15 -7.93 -35.17 -21.06
CA SER A 15 -8.85 -34.19 -20.51
C SER A 15 -8.08 -33.29 -19.50
N LEU A 16 -7.79 -32.07 -19.90
CA LEU A 16 -7.31 -31.04 -18.98
C LEU A 16 -8.46 -30.67 -18.04
N ILE A 17 -8.44 -31.21 -16.83
CA ILE A 17 -9.33 -30.76 -15.75
C ILE A 17 -8.81 -29.39 -15.34
N GLU A 18 -9.41 -28.32 -15.86
CA GLU A 18 -9.16 -26.98 -15.30
C GLU A 18 -9.63 -26.97 -13.84
N PRO A 19 -8.76 -26.51 -12.90
CA PRO A 19 -9.20 -26.34 -11.52
C PRO A 19 -10.33 -25.31 -11.48
N PRO A 20 -11.34 -25.46 -10.60
CA PRO A 20 -12.41 -24.51 -10.49
C PRO A 20 -11.80 -23.13 -10.19
N ARG A 21 -12.01 -22.18 -11.10
CA ARG A 21 -11.74 -20.77 -10.84
C ARG A 21 -12.69 -20.35 -9.74
N THR A 22 -12.20 -20.28 -8.49
CA THR A 22 -12.89 -19.59 -7.43
C THR A 22 -13.03 -18.13 -7.88
N ALA A 23 -14.23 -17.76 -8.31
CA ALA A 23 -14.54 -16.37 -8.57
C ALA A 23 -14.25 -15.60 -7.26
N LEU A 24 -13.30 -14.68 -7.30
CA LEU A 24 -13.14 -13.70 -6.24
C LEU A 24 -14.45 -12.89 -6.25
N THR A 25 -15.40 -13.30 -5.40
CA THR A 25 -16.57 -12.47 -5.13
C THR A 25 -16.01 -11.20 -4.50
N ALA A 26 -16.14 -10.07 -5.21
CA ALA A 26 -15.86 -8.77 -4.63
C ALA A 26 -16.75 -8.64 -3.40
N GLU A 27 -16.16 -8.67 -2.22
CA GLU A 27 -16.87 -8.48 -0.96
C GLU A 27 -17.37 -7.03 -0.96
N VAL A 28 -18.66 -6.86 -1.22
CA VAL A 28 -19.28 -5.53 -1.18
C VAL A 28 -19.20 -5.05 0.26
N CYS A 29 -18.47 -3.96 0.47
CA CYS A 29 -18.35 -3.35 1.79
C CYS A 29 -19.74 -2.89 2.24
N PRO A 30 -20.27 -3.38 3.38
CA PRO A 30 -21.51 -2.85 3.93
C PRO A 30 -21.38 -1.32 4.11
N PRO A 31 -22.44 -0.52 3.88
CA PRO A 31 -22.36 0.93 3.99
C PRO A 31 -21.80 1.42 5.35
N ASP A 32 -22.15 0.75 6.44
CA ASP A 32 -21.68 1.07 7.78
C ASP A 32 -20.18 0.82 7.93
N ALA A 33 -19.66 -0.26 7.35
CA ALA A 33 -18.22 -0.56 7.37
C ALA A 33 -17.43 0.44 6.51
N ALA A 34 -17.97 0.86 5.36
CA ALA A 34 -17.35 1.88 4.52
C ALA A 34 -17.27 3.23 5.25
N ALA A 35 -18.33 3.64 5.94
CA ALA A 35 -18.35 4.87 6.73
C ALA A 35 -17.36 4.82 7.90
N ALA A 36 -17.29 3.70 8.63
CA ALA A 36 -16.32 3.50 9.70
C ALA A 36 -14.88 3.52 9.21
N ASN A 37 -14.58 2.85 8.08
CA ASN A 37 -13.26 2.86 7.46
C ASN A 37 -12.88 4.26 6.96
N SER A 38 -13.84 5.02 6.42
CA SER A 38 -13.63 6.41 6.02
C SER A 38 -13.25 7.28 7.22
N ALA A 39 -14.00 7.19 8.32
CA ALA A 39 -13.71 7.95 9.54
C ALA A 39 -12.35 7.58 10.17
N LEU A 40 -11.99 6.29 10.15
CA LEU A 40 -10.66 5.85 10.59
C LEU A 40 -9.55 6.46 9.72
N PHE A 41 -9.72 6.43 8.39
CA PHE A 41 -8.75 6.96 7.45
C PHE A 41 -8.63 8.48 7.56
N ASP A 42 -9.72 9.20 7.78
CA ASP A 42 -9.71 10.66 8.01
C ASP A 42 -8.93 11.01 9.29
N ARG A 43 -9.05 10.23 10.37
CA ARG A 43 -8.22 10.39 11.57
C ARG A 43 -6.73 10.16 11.29
N TYR A 44 -6.40 9.14 10.50
CA TYR A 44 -5.02 8.87 10.07
C TYR A 44 -4.44 10.04 9.29
N ILE A 45 -5.18 10.60 8.32
CA ILE A 45 -4.77 11.76 7.52
C ILE A 45 -4.54 12.98 8.44
N ALA A 46 -5.50 13.25 9.34
CA ALA A 46 -5.41 14.38 10.26
C ALA A 46 -4.18 14.29 11.18
N ALA A 47 -3.95 13.13 11.81
CA ALA A 47 -2.80 12.89 12.66
C ALA A 47 -1.47 12.99 11.88
N SER A 48 -1.43 12.42 10.67
CA SER A 48 -0.26 12.51 9.78
C SER A 48 0.10 13.95 9.44
N ASN A 49 -0.89 14.76 9.06
CA ASN A 49 -0.69 16.16 8.67
C ASN A 49 -0.45 17.10 9.86
N ALA A 50 -1.00 16.78 11.03
CA ALA A 50 -0.69 17.46 12.28
C ALA A 50 0.69 17.09 12.83
N HIS A 51 1.33 16.07 12.23
CA HIS A 51 2.56 15.48 12.73
C HIS A 51 2.43 14.95 14.18
N ASP A 52 1.26 14.45 14.51
CA ASP A 52 0.93 13.96 15.84
C ASP A 52 0.88 12.42 15.84
N THR A 53 1.92 11.79 16.38
CA THR A 53 1.96 10.34 16.56
C THR A 53 1.30 9.86 17.85
N SER A 54 0.86 10.75 18.73
CA SER A 54 0.19 10.37 20.00
C SER A 54 -1.15 9.65 19.74
N ALA A 55 -1.84 10.00 18.64
CA ALA A 55 -3.08 9.35 18.22
C ALA A 55 -2.88 7.97 17.57
N PHE A 56 -1.65 7.54 17.29
CA PHE A 56 -1.39 6.32 16.52
C PHE A 56 -1.84 5.04 17.25
N ALA A 57 -1.80 5.02 18.58
CA ALA A 57 -2.31 3.89 19.36
C ALA A 57 -3.83 3.65 19.18
N GLU A 58 -4.59 4.69 18.81
CA GLU A 58 -6.02 4.59 18.50
C GLU A 58 -6.29 4.31 17.01
N ILE A 59 -5.30 4.51 16.15
CA ILE A 59 -5.42 4.36 14.70
C ILE A 59 -4.85 3.02 14.23
N PHE A 60 -3.71 2.60 14.76
CA PHE A 60 -3.00 1.37 14.36
C PHE A 60 -3.17 0.26 15.40
N ALA A 61 -3.20 -0.99 14.93
CA ALA A 61 -3.12 -2.15 15.79
C ALA A 61 -1.72 -2.25 16.45
N GLU A 62 -1.64 -2.81 17.65
CA GLU A 62 -0.36 -3.01 18.36
C GLU A 62 0.58 -3.90 17.55
N ASP A 63 0.03 -4.95 16.95
CA ASP A 63 0.70 -5.93 16.09
C ASP A 63 0.65 -5.59 14.60
N TYR A 64 0.53 -4.30 14.27
CA TYR A 64 0.46 -3.79 12.89
C TYR A 64 1.54 -4.39 11.99
N ILE A 65 1.15 -4.86 10.80
CA ILE A 65 2.05 -5.51 9.84
C ILE A 65 2.34 -4.57 8.67
N GLN A 66 3.62 -4.25 8.47
CA GLN A 66 4.10 -3.49 7.31
C GLN A 66 4.70 -4.43 6.26
N HIS A 67 4.08 -4.50 5.07
CA HIS A 67 4.50 -5.41 4.01
C HIS A 67 5.51 -4.80 3.02
N SER A 68 5.82 -3.51 3.10
CA SER A 68 6.74 -2.85 2.15
C SER A 68 8.21 -3.27 2.28
N GLY A 69 8.60 -3.90 3.39
CA GLY A 69 9.99 -4.25 3.68
C GLY A 69 10.91 -3.06 4.00
N ARG A 70 10.38 -1.82 3.99
CA ARG A 70 11.16 -0.60 4.30
C ARG A 70 11.21 -0.25 5.77
N SER A 71 10.26 -0.72 6.56
CA SER A 71 10.23 -0.55 8.01
C SER A 71 9.75 -1.83 8.69
N PRO A 72 10.15 -2.07 9.95
CA PRO A 72 9.63 -3.19 10.73
C PRO A 72 8.13 -3.06 10.98
N SER A 73 7.48 -4.19 11.34
CA SER A 73 6.10 -4.26 11.80
C SER A 73 5.96 -3.83 13.27
N GLY A 74 4.72 -3.55 13.69
CA GLY A 74 4.36 -3.12 15.04
C GLY A 74 4.11 -1.64 15.17
N LEU A 75 3.23 -1.27 16.11
CA LEU A 75 2.86 0.13 16.39
C LEU A 75 4.08 1.00 16.71
N ALA A 76 4.98 0.53 17.58
CA ALA A 76 6.18 1.27 17.95
C ALA A 76 7.09 1.57 16.75
N ALA A 77 7.22 0.59 15.83
CA ALA A 77 7.99 0.77 14.59
C ALA A 77 7.31 1.76 13.64
N GLN A 78 5.99 1.76 13.57
CA GLN A 78 5.23 2.70 12.75
C GLN A 78 5.37 4.13 13.29
N ILE A 79 5.32 4.34 14.59
CA ILE A 79 5.59 5.64 15.23
C ILE A 79 7.01 6.11 14.87
N ALA A 80 8.02 5.27 15.09
CA ALA A 80 9.41 5.61 14.78
C ALA A 80 9.63 5.92 13.29
N ASN A 81 8.94 5.19 12.39
CA ASN A 81 8.96 5.46 10.95
C ASN A 81 8.43 6.86 10.62
N PHE A 82 7.30 7.25 11.19
CA PHE A 82 6.74 8.60 11.01
C PHE A 82 7.63 9.70 11.56
N GLU A 83 8.21 9.50 12.74
CA GLU A 83 9.16 10.46 13.31
C GLU A 83 10.42 10.63 12.44
N ASN A 84 10.94 9.55 11.87
CA ASN A 84 12.08 9.60 10.95
C ASN A 84 11.71 10.27 9.62
N LEU A 85 10.52 10.00 9.10
CA LEU A 85 10.02 10.63 7.89
C LEU A 85 9.94 12.16 8.06
N ARG A 86 9.48 12.63 9.23
CA ARG A 86 9.43 14.07 9.59
C ARG A 86 10.81 14.70 9.73
N LYS A 87 11.81 13.95 10.21
CA LYS A 87 13.20 14.46 10.25
C LYS A 87 13.74 14.71 8.85
N THR A 88 13.41 13.80 7.91
CA THR A 88 13.83 13.92 6.50
C THR A 88 13.01 14.97 5.75
N TRP A 89 11.70 15.05 6.03
CA TRP A 89 10.73 15.91 5.36
C TRP A 89 9.93 16.72 6.38
N PRO A 90 10.48 17.81 6.96
CA PRO A 90 9.86 18.50 8.10
C PRO A 90 8.50 19.14 7.81
N ASP A 91 8.23 19.50 6.56
CA ASP A 91 6.99 20.11 6.09
C ASP A 91 6.10 19.13 5.28
N LEU A 92 6.30 17.81 5.49
CA LEU A 92 5.56 16.77 4.76
C LEU A 92 4.05 16.91 4.97
N GLN A 93 3.29 16.93 3.88
CA GLN A 93 1.83 16.95 3.90
C GLN A 93 1.28 15.83 3.02
N LEU A 94 0.39 15.04 3.58
CA LEU A 94 -0.37 13.99 2.90
C LEU A 94 -1.61 14.57 2.23
N HIS A 95 -1.76 14.31 0.93
CA HIS A 95 -2.93 14.60 0.13
C HIS A 95 -3.51 13.30 -0.41
N VAL A 96 -4.78 13.04 -0.18
CA VAL A 96 -5.50 11.91 -0.75
C VAL A 96 -6.11 12.35 -2.06
N GLU A 97 -5.61 11.79 -3.16
CA GLU A 97 -6.08 12.07 -4.50
C GLU A 97 -7.37 11.29 -4.80
N ASP A 98 -7.43 10.08 -4.26
CA ASP A 98 -8.50 9.13 -4.54
C ASP A 98 -8.55 8.05 -3.45
N ARG A 99 -9.75 7.59 -3.06
CA ARG A 99 -9.88 6.51 -2.07
C ARG A 99 -11.08 5.63 -2.36
N MET A 100 -10.94 4.36 -2.08
CA MET A 100 -11.96 3.32 -2.23
C MET A 100 -12.01 2.44 -0.99
N PHE A 101 -13.18 1.87 -0.72
CA PHE A 101 -13.41 0.94 0.38
C PHE A 101 -13.94 -0.37 -0.18
N ALA A 102 -13.30 -1.49 0.18
CA ALA A 102 -13.70 -2.82 -0.27
C ALA A 102 -13.61 -3.80 0.91
N GLY A 103 -14.77 -4.18 1.47
CA GLY A 103 -14.84 -4.97 2.67
C GLY A 103 -14.09 -4.30 3.83
N ASN A 104 -13.11 -4.98 4.40
CA ASN A 104 -12.25 -4.46 5.44
C ASN A 104 -10.98 -3.76 4.91
N LYS A 105 -10.97 -3.35 3.63
CA LYS A 105 -9.80 -2.70 3.04
C LYS A 105 -10.08 -1.24 2.69
N ILE A 106 -9.06 -0.42 2.92
CA ILE A 106 -8.97 0.96 2.44
C ILE A 106 -7.89 0.97 1.37
N ILE A 107 -8.23 1.46 0.18
CA ILE A 107 -7.29 1.64 -0.93
C ILE A 107 -7.21 3.12 -1.21
N ALA A 108 -6.02 3.70 -1.27
CA ALA A 108 -5.85 5.10 -1.57
C ALA A 108 -4.70 5.35 -2.54
N ARG A 109 -4.91 6.31 -3.44
CA ARG A 109 -3.87 6.94 -4.22
C ARG A 109 -3.55 8.27 -3.57
N ASN A 110 -2.31 8.39 -3.11
CA ASN A 110 -1.88 9.53 -2.31
C ASN A 110 -0.73 10.27 -2.99
N SER A 111 -0.58 11.54 -2.61
CA SER A 111 0.63 12.30 -2.83
C SER A 111 1.07 12.96 -1.53
N PHE A 112 2.37 12.98 -1.30
CA PHE A 112 2.98 13.70 -0.21
C PHE A 112 3.77 14.86 -0.80
N SER A 113 3.46 16.09 -0.37
CA SER A 113 4.25 17.26 -0.74
C SER A 113 5.24 17.61 0.36
N ALA A 114 6.46 17.98 -0.01
CA ALA A 114 7.49 18.40 0.92
C ALA A 114 8.51 19.32 0.24
N THR A 115 9.33 20.01 1.06
CA THR A 115 10.51 20.74 0.59
C THR A 115 11.77 19.95 0.93
N HIS A 116 12.63 19.69 -0.06
CA HIS A 116 13.89 18.95 0.13
C HIS A 116 14.94 19.80 0.85
N THR A 117 14.78 19.89 2.18
CA THR A 117 15.65 20.66 3.09
C THR A 117 16.64 19.82 3.88
N GLN A 118 16.49 18.48 3.84
CA GLN A 118 17.37 17.52 4.49
C GLN A 118 17.89 16.50 3.47
N PRO A 119 19.02 15.85 3.71
CA PRO A 119 19.52 14.78 2.82
C PRO A 119 18.48 13.66 2.66
N ALA A 120 18.20 13.26 1.41
CA ALA A 120 17.26 12.19 1.08
C ALA A 120 17.73 11.38 -0.12
N LEU A 121 17.60 10.06 -0.08
CA LEU A 121 17.96 9.13 -1.18
C LEU A 121 19.39 9.35 -1.74
N GLY A 122 20.34 9.76 -0.89
CA GLY A 122 21.71 10.05 -1.29
C GLY A 122 21.92 11.43 -1.95
N TYR A 123 20.89 12.27 -2.03
CA TYR A 123 20.98 13.63 -2.54
C TYR A 123 21.13 14.63 -1.39
N ALA A 124 22.01 15.62 -1.59
CA ALA A 124 22.11 16.79 -0.70
C ALA A 124 20.87 17.66 -0.82
N PRO A 125 20.49 18.43 0.21
CA PRO A 125 19.35 19.33 0.18
C PRO A 125 19.38 20.28 -1.03
N THR A 126 18.26 20.35 -1.76
CA THR A 126 18.14 21.19 -2.95
C THR A 126 17.25 22.41 -2.78
N GLY A 127 16.49 22.47 -1.67
CA GLY A 127 15.46 23.50 -1.42
C GLY A 127 14.23 23.38 -2.33
N ARG A 128 14.15 22.40 -3.20
CA ARG A 128 13.03 22.20 -4.14
C ARG A 128 11.82 21.63 -3.45
N LYS A 129 10.63 22.03 -3.91
CA LYS A 129 9.39 21.29 -3.61
C LYS A 129 9.37 20.00 -4.40
N VAL A 130 8.99 18.91 -3.73
CA VAL A 130 8.86 17.58 -4.32
C VAL A 130 7.47 17.01 -4.02
N THR A 131 7.06 16.07 -4.86
CA THR A 131 5.83 15.29 -4.67
C THR A 131 6.19 13.81 -4.71
N ILE A 132 5.90 13.10 -3.62
CA ILE A 132 6.09 11.65 -3.51
C ILE A 132 4.73 11.01 -3.73
N ARG A 133 4.59 10.16 -4.74
CA ARG A 133 3.32 9.50 -5.05
C ARG A 133 3.32 8.09 -4.51
N THR A 134 2.16 7.66 -4.00
CA THR A 134 1.97 6.30 -3.48
C THR A 134 0.64 5.72 -3.91
N ILE A 135 0.59 4.39 -3.93
CA ILE A 135 -0.65 3.62 -3.85
C ILE A 135 -0.55 2.76 -2.62
N ASP A 136 -1.53 2.89 -1.76
CA ASP A 136 -1.53 2.30 -0.44
C ASP A 136 -2.80 1.45 -0.26
N ILE A 137 -2.64 0.30 0.38
CA ILE A 137 -3.75 -0.58 0.77
C ILE A 137 -3.60 -0.87 2.25
N TRP A 138 -4.64 -0.58 3.03
CA TRP A 138 -4.70 -1.01 4.44
C TRP A 138 -5.79 -2.05 4.64
N ARG A 139 -5.55 -2.99 5.54
CA ARG A 139 -6.58 -3.85 6.11
C ARG A 139 -6.98 -3.30 7.48
N VAL A 140 -8.28 -3.22 7.69
CA VAL A 140 -8.87 -2.80 8.96
C VAL A 140 -9.30 -4.03 9.76
N GLU A 141 -8.96 -4.06 11.02
CA GLU A 141 -9.40 -5.07 11.98
C GLU A 141 -9.71 -4.41 13.31
N SER A 142 -10.85 -4.74 13.92
CA SER A 142 -11.29 -4.16 15.19
C SER A 142 -11.24 -2.63 15.25
N GLY A 143 -11.56 -1.97 14.12
CA GLY A 143 -11.59 -0.51 14.00
C GLY A 143 -10.20 0.16 13.93
N LYS A 144 -9.13 -0.59 13.68
CA LYS A 144 -7.75 -0.12 13.54
C LYS A 144 -7.12 -0.57 12.24
N LEU A 145 -6.12 0.17 11.76
CA LEU A 145 -5.26 -0.22 10.65
C LEU A 145 -4.34 -1.35 11.13
N ALA A 146 -4.55 -2.57 10.63
CA ALA A 146 -3.85 -3.77 11.06
C ALA A 146 -2.73 -4.19 10.11
N GLU A 147 -2.88 -3.94 8.81
CA GLU A 147 -1.86 -4.27 7.81
C GLU A 147 -1.78 -3.20 6.74
N HIS A 148 -0.60 -3.07 6.11
CA HIS A 148 -0.35 -2.09 5.07
C HIS A 148 0.56 -2.64 3.97
N TRP A 149 0.14 -2.46 2.73
CA TRP A 149 0.90 -2.65 1.50
C TRP A 149 0.98 -1.34 0.78
N ASP A 150 2.14 -1.00 0.25
CA ASP A 150 2.29 0.23 -0.52
C ASP A 150 3.33 0.13 -1.63
N ILE A 151 3.13 0.93 -2.64
CA ILE A 151 4.12 1.21 -3.68
C ILE A 151 4.40 2.71 -3.67
N VAL A 152 5.67 3.06 -3.56
CA VAL A 152 6.15 4.45 -3.60
C VAL A 152 6.88 4.70 -4.92
N ASP A 153 6.55 5.79 -5.60
CA ASP A 153 7.24 6.23 -6.82
C ASP A 153 8.60 6.87 -6.49
N PHE A 154 9.57 6.05 -6.09
CA PHE A 154 10.93 6.52 -5.85
C PHE A 154 11.61 7.03 -7.11
N ALA A 155 11.35 6.46 -8.28
CA ALA A 155 11.93 6.90 -9.54
C ALA A 155 11.49 8.33 -9.89
N GLY A 156 10.20 8.63 -9.71
CA GLY A 156 9.66 9.97 -9.86
C GLY A 156 10.22 10.97 -8.85
N LEU A 157 10.41 10.55 -7.61
CA LEU A 157 11.05 11.37 -6.57
C LEU A 157 12.52 11.67 -6.93
N GLU A 158 13.30 10.65 -7.27
CA GLU A 158 14.72 10.84 -7.68
C GLU A 158 14.85 11.80 -8.86
N LYS A 159 13.99 11.69 -9.87
CA LYS A 159 13.98 12.60 -11.01
C LYS A 159 13.82 14.05 -10.55
N GLN A 160 12.90 14.33 -9.62
CA GLN A 160 12.69 15.66 -9.05
C GLN A 160 13.92 16.15 -8.28
N LEU A 161 14.58 15.25 -7.49
CA LEU A 161 15.78 15.59 -6.74
C LEU A 161 16.96 15.94 -7.65
N ARG A 162 17.08 15.28 -8.81
CA ARG A 162 18.11 15.61 -9.83
C ARG A 162 17.83 16.91 -10.58
N GLY A 163 16.60 17.41 -10.56
CA GLY A 163 16.26 18.69 -11.18
C GLY A 163 15.67 18.60 -12.58
N GLY A 164 15.09 17.45 -12.92
CA GLY A 164 14.50 17.21 -14.24
C GLY A 164 13.06 16.74 -14.19
#